data_14f8e391652cb6510a9e648692ad90e0
#
_entry.id   14f8e391652cb6510a9e648692ad90e0
#
_cell.length_a   1.000
_cell.length_b   1.000
_cell.length_c   1.000
_cell.angle_alpha   90.00
_cell.angle_beta   90.00
_cell.angle_gamma   90.00
#
_symmetry.space_group_name_H-M   'P 1'
#
loop_
_entity.id
_entity.type
_entity.pdbx_description
1 polymer ?
#
loop_
_entity_poly.entity_id
_entity_poly.type
_entity_poly.pdbx_seq_one_letter_code
_entity_poly.pdbx_strand_id
1 'polypeptide(L)'
;MLLVRPPDAPEYPEAESARIQDAHLAHQADLAAQGHLLVAGPLDGQDDERLRGICVLAVDPQTARRLYSEDPAVKAGRLAVEVMTWLVPEGGAAFSPVRLPRSMSEAAE
;
A
#
# COMPACT_ATOMS: atom_id res chain seq x y z
N MET A 1 -1.91 -4.80 -7.28
CA MET A 1 -0.98 -5.29 -6.24
C MET A 1 -1.71 -5.39 -4.91
N LEU A 2 -1.47 -6.46 -4.19
CA LEU A 2 -2.04 -6.66 -2.87
C LEU A 2 -0.98 -6.42 -1.81
N LEU A 3 -1.38 -5.76 -0.74
CA LEU A 3 -0.61 -5.70 0.51
C LEU A 3 -1.13 -6.81 1.41
N VAL A 4 -0.23 -7.68 1.85
CA VAL A 4 -0.58 -8.85 2.66
C VAL A 4 0.21 -8.86 3.96
N ARG A 5 -0.37 -9.45 5.01
CA ARG A 5 0.34 -9.69 6.26
C ARG A 5 1.08 -11.01 6.16
N PRO A 6 2.42 -11.04 6.27
CA PRO A 6 3.16 -12.29 6.30
C PRO A 6 2.79 -13.12 7.52
N PRO A 7 2.84 -14.48 7.43
CA PRO A 7 2.52 -15.34 8.56
C PRO A 7 3.47 -15.18 9.75
N ASP A 8 4.70 -14.74 9.49
CA ASP A 8 5.75 -14.50 10.49
C ASP A 8 5.92 -13.01 10.81
N ALA A 9 4.90 -12.19 10.54
CA ALA A 9 4.96 -10.77 10.80
C ALA A 9 5.25 -10.51 12.28
N PRO A 10 6.29 -9.72 12.60
CA PRO A 10 6.61 -9.43 13.99
C PRO A 10 5.57 -8.52 14.62
N GLU A 11 5.41 -8.63 15.93
CA GLU A 11 4.59 -7.70 16.68
C GLU A 11 5.47 -6.58 17.22
N TYR A 12 4.92 -5.37 17.19
CA TYR A 12 5.58 -4.17 17.68
C TYR A 12 4.76 -3.55 18.80
N PRO A 13 5.40 -2.86 19.76
CA PRO A 13 4.66 -2.02 20.70
C PRO A 13 3.75 -1.03 19.96
N GLU A 14 2.64 -0.68 20.58
CA GLU A 14 1.61 0.17 19.95
C GLU A 14 2.19 1.47 19.37
N ALA A 15 3.04 2.16 20.12
CA ALA A 15 3.64 3.40 19.66
C ALA A 15 4.54 3.20 18.44
N GLU A 16 5.28 2.10 18.38
CA GLU A 16 6.12 1.79 17.23
C GLU A 16 5.29 1.35 16.03
N SER A 17 4.25 0.55 16.26
CA SER A 17 3.28 0.19 15.20
C SER A 17 2.67 1.44 14.57
N ALA A 18 2.31 2.42 15.37
CA ALA A 18 1.76 3.69 14.88
C ALA A 18 2.76 4.46 14.03
N ARG A 19 4.02 4.50 14.44
CA ARG A 19 5.08 5.16 13.65
C ARG A 19 5.31 4.47 12.31
N ILE A 20 5.32 3.13 12.31
CA ILE A 20 5.49 2.35 11.08
C ILE A 20 4.31 2.62 10.14
N GLN A 21 3.09 2.65 10.67
CA GLN A 21 1.90 2.91 9.86
C GLN A 21 1.92 4.32 9.27
N ASP A 22 2.28 5.33 10.06
CA ASP A 22 2.40 6.70 9.55
C ASP A 22 3.46 6.80 8.46
N ALA A 23 4.61 6.16 8.64
CA ALA A 23 5.69 6.15 7.65
C ALA A 23 5.27 5.42 6.37
N HIS A 24 4.50 4.32 6.49
CA HIS A 24 3.93 3.61 5.36
C HIS A 24 2.98 4.52 4.55
N LEU A 25 2.08 5.22 5.23
CA LEU A 25 1.16 6.14 4.57
C LEU A 25 1.89 7.28 3.87
N ALA A 26 2.92 7.84 4.51
CA ALA A 26 3.75 8.89 3.90
C ALA A 26 4.46 8.39 2.63
N HIS A 27 4.99 7.16 2.66
CA HIS A 27 5.63 6.55 1.50
C HIS A 27 4.64 6.40 0.35
N GLN A 28 3.43 5.90 0.62
CA GLN A 28 2.39 5.77 -0.40
C GLN A 28 1.97 7.13 -0.96
N ALA A 29 1.83 8.13 -0.11
CA ALA A 29 1.50 9.49 -0.56
C ALA A 29 2.59 10.06 -1.48
N ASP A 30 3.87 9.79 -1.20
CA ASP A 30 4.98 10.19 -2.06
C ASP A 30 4.93 9.49 -3.42
N LEU A 31 4.63 8.19 -3.45
CA LEU A 31 4.49 7.44 -4.70
C LEU A 31 3.32 7.98 -5.53
N ALA A 32 2.21 8.35 -4.89
CA ALA A 32 1.07 8.96 -5.58
C ALA A 32 1.44 10.33 -6.14
N ALA A 33 2.15 11.14 -5.38
CA ALA A 33 2.60 12.47 -5.84
C ALA A 33 3.56 12.37 -7.03
N GLN A 34 4.32 11.28 -7.12
CA GLN A 34 5.23 11.01 -8.23
C GLN A 34 4.54 10.38 -9.45
N GLY A 35 3.26 10.08 -9.34
CA GLY A 35 2.49 9.46 -10.42
C GLY A 35 2.64 7.95 -10.55
N HIS A 36 3.34 7.30 -9.64
CA HIS A 36 3.55 5.84 -9.67
C HIS A 36 2.36 5.07 -9.10
N LEU A 37 1.72 5.61 -8.07
CA LEU A 37 0.58 4.99 -7.40
C LEU A 37 -0.69 5.75 -7.77
N LEU A 38 -1.66 5.05 -8.35
CA LEU A 38 -2.91 5.65 -8.84
C LEU A 38 -3.99 5.65 -7.75
N VAL A 39 -4.07 4.57 -6.98
CA VAL A 39 -5.02 4.44 -5.87
C VAL A 39 -4.50 3.39 -4.91
N ALA A 40 -4.76 3.58 -3.64
CA ALA A 40 -4.46 2.62 -2.59
C ALA A 40 -5.47 2.77 -1.46
N GLY A 41 -5.81 1.67 -0.84
CA GLY A 41 -6.70 1.69 0.31
C GLY A 41 -6.69 0.38 1.06
N PRO A 42 -7.01 0.42 2.36
CA PRO A 42 -7.11 -0.79 3.16
C PRO A 42 -8.35 -1.59 2.78
N LEU A 43 -8.28 -2.89 2.99
CA LEU A 43 -9.42 -3.80 2.87
C LEU A 43 -10.08 -3.94 4.24
N ASP A 44 -11.40 -4.08 4.24
CA ASP A 44 -12.19 -4.28 5.45
C ASP A 44 -13.29 -5.30 5.16
N GLY A 45 -13.59 -6.15 6.14
CA GLY A 45 -14.61 -7.18 6.01
C GLY A 45 -14.22 -8.39 5.19
N GLN A 46 -12.95 -8.56 4.84
CA GLN A 46 -12.46 -9.71 4.09
C GLN A 46 -12.39 -10.96 4.97
N ASP A 47 -12.76 -12.11 4.39
CA ASP A 47 -12.64 -13.39 5.10
C ASP A 47 -11.18 -13.80 5.32
N ASP A 48 -10.33 -13.53 4.34
CA ASP A 48 -8.89 -13.78 4.45
C ASP A 48 -8.20 -12.57 5.06
N GLU A 49 -7.89 -12.67 6.35
CA GLU A 49 -7.27 -11.59 7.11
C GLU A 49 -5.84 -11.28 6.70
N ARG A 50 -5.19 -12.14 5.91
CA ARG A 50 -3.88 -11.81 5.34
C ARG A 50 -3.96 -10.64 4.37
N LEU A 51 -5.10 -10.47 3.70
CA LEU A 51 -5.32 -9.40 2.73
C LEU A 51 -5.55 -8.09 3.47
N ARG A 52 -4.61 -7.14 3.33
CA ARG A 52 -4.64 -5.90 4.09
C ARG A 52 -4.98 -4.68 3.25
N GLY A 53 -4.63 -4.66 1.98
CA GLY A 53 -4.89 -3.53 1.12
C GLY A 53 -4.76 -3.85 -0.35
N ILE A 54 -5.28 -2.95 -1.18
CA ILE A 54 -5.13 -2.99 -2.63
C ILE A 54 -4.45 -1.70 -3.09
N CYS A 55 -3.51 -1.85 -4.03
CA CYS A 55 -2.85 -0.74 -4.69
C CYS A 55 -2.90 -0.96 -6.20
N VAL A 56 -3.18 0.11 -6.93
CA VAL A 56 -3.07 0.12 -8.40
C VAL A 56 -1.95 1.07 -8.77
N LEU A 57 -0.96 0.56 -9.50
CA LEU A 57 0.23 1.31 -9.87
C LEU A 57 0.33 1.45 -11.39
N ALA A 58 0.89 2.57 -11.83
CA ALA A 58 1.13 2.88 -13.24
C ALA A 58 2.57 2.54 -13.64
N VAL A 59 3.12 1.46 -13.09
CA VAL A 59 4.48 0.99 -13.36
C VAL A 59 4.45 -0.52 -13.62
N ASP A 60 5.51 -1.04 -14.21
CA ASP A 60 5.62 -2.48 -14.43
C ASP A 60 5.80 -3.23 -13.09
N PRO A 61 5.53 -4.57 -13.07
CA PRO A 61 5.60 -5.34 -11.82
C PRO A 61 6.95 -5.29 -11.12
N GLN A 62 8.06 -5.29 -11.86
CA GLN A 62 9.39 -5.24 -11.26
C GLN A 62 9.64 -3.90 -10.58
N THR A 63 9.25 -2.80 -11.21
CA THR A 63 9.34 -1.47 -10.63
C THR A 63 8.45 -1.36 -9.39
N ALA A 64 7.23 -1.91 -9.43
CA ALA A 64 6.34 -1.93 -8.27
C ALA A 64 6.99 -2.63 -7.07
N ARG A 65 7.60 -3.79 -7.29
CA ARG A 65 8.32 -4.52 -6.23
C ARG A 65 9.47 -3.69 -5.66
N ARG A 66 10.24 -3.04 -6.54
CA ARG A 66 11.36 -2.21 -6.11
C ARG A 66 10.90 -1.02 -5.27
N LEU A 67 9.85 -0.31 -5.69
CA LEU A 67 9.33 0.83 -4.97
C LEU A 67 8.83 0.43 -3.58
N TYR A 68 8.13 -0.70 -3.48
CA TYR A 68 7.58 -1.15 -2.19
C TYR A 68 8.62 -1.87 -1.32
N SER A 69 9.76 -2.28 -1.86
CA SER A 69 10.87 -2.76 -1.04
C SER A 69 11.42 -1.66 -0.12
N GLU A 70 11.16 -0.39 -0.46
CA GLU A 70 11.54 0.75 0.36
C GLU A 70 10.45 1.18 1.35
N ASP A 71 9.28 0.56 1.28
CA ASP A 71 8.18 0.90 2.18
C ASP A 71 8.52 0.53 3.63
N PRO A 72 8.33 1.45 4.60
CA PRO A 72 8.67 1.17 6.00
C PRO A 72 7.95 -0.03 6.61
N ALA A 73 6.69 -0.27 6.25
CA ALA A 73 5.95 -1.44 6.75
C ALA A 73 6.47 -2.74 6.14
N VAL A 74 6.90 -2.71 4.88
CA VAL A 74 7.53 -3.86 4.23
C VAL A 74 8.90 -4.13 4.85
N LYS A 75 9.71 -3.10 5.06
CA LYS A 75 11.02 -3.24 5.72
C LYS A 75 10.89 -3.79 7.14
N ALA A 76 9.83 -3.41 7.85
CA ALA A 76 9.57 -3.88 9.20
C ALA A 76 8.99 -5.29 9.26
N GLY A 77 8.72 -5.91 8.12
CA GLY A 77 8.16 -7.26 8.05
C GLY A 77 6.66 -7.34 8.37
N ARG A 78 5.99 -6.20 8.50
CA ARG A 78 4.54 -6.16 8.79
C ARG A 78 3.68 -6.40 7.57
N LEU A 79 4.18 -5.99 6.40
CA LEU A 79 3.51 -6.17 5.12
C LEU A 79 4.47 -6.81 4.11
N ALA A 80 3.89 -7.53 3.18
CA ALA A 80 4.55 -7.99 1.97
C ALA A 80 3.67 -7.61 0.79
N VAL A 81 4.22 -7.66 -0.42
CA VAL A 81 3.45 -7.33 -1.61
C VAL A 81 3.27 -8.57 -2.47
N GLU A 82 2.09 -8.71 -3.05
CA GLU A 82 1.80 -9.64 -4.13
C GLU A 82 1.51 -8.83 -5.37
N VAL A 83 2.43 -8.87 -6.33
CA VAL A 83 2.35 -8.04 -7.53
C VAL A 83 1.84 -8.87 -8.68
N MET A 84 0.84 -8.34 -9.38
CA MET A 84 0.25 -8.97 -10.55
C MET A 84 -0.20 -7.88 -11.52
N THR A 85 -0.29 -8.24 -12.79
CA THR A 85 -0.83 -7.33 -13.79
C THR A 85 -2.34 -7.48 -13.84
N TRP A 86 -3.03 -6.36 -13.76
CA TRP A 86 -4.48 -6.31 -13.92
C TRP A 86 -4.79 -5.94 -15.37
N LEU A 87 -5.33 -6.92 -16.10
CA LEU A 87 -5.70 -6.75 -17.51
C LEU A 87 -7.10 -6.14 -17.58
N VAL A 88 -7.16 -4.87 -17.92
CA VAL A 88 -8.42 -4.13 -18.03
C VAL A 88 -8.58 -3.67 -19.48
N PRO A 89 -9.79 -3.76 -20.07
CA PRO A 89 -10.02 -3.21 -21.39
C PRO A 89 -9.71 -1.72 -21.43
N GLU A 90 -9.25 -1.24 -22.58
CA GLU A 90 -8.99 0.19 -22.76
C GLU A 90 -10.25 1.00 -22.40
N GLY A 91 -10.08 2.01 -21.56
CA GLY A 91 -11.20 2.81 -21.06
C GLY A 91 -12.03 2.15 -19.96
N GLY A 92 -11.70 0.91 -19.57
CA GLY A 92 -12.46 0.17 -18.54
C GLY A 92 -12.20 0.64 -17.11
N ALA A 93 -11.15 1.41 -16.88
CA ALA A 93 -10.86 2.02 -15.58
C ALA A 93 -10.23 3.39 -15.80
N ALA A 94 -10.59 4.34 -14.95
CA ALA A 94 -9.99 5.65 -14.93
C ALA A 94 -9.77 6.07 -13.47
N PHE A 95 -8.65 6.75 -13.21
CA PHE A 95 -8.29 7.18 -11.88
C PHE A 95 -8.13 8.68 -11.85
N SER A 96 -8.92 9.34 -10.99
CA SER A 96 -8.76 10.77 -10.75
C SER A 96 -7.54 11.01 -9.86
N PRO A 97 -6.79 12.10 -10.09
CA PRO A 97 -5.75 12.48 -9.16
C PRO A 97 -6.32 12.69 -7.76
N VAL A 98 -5.80 11.96 -6.78
CA VAL A 98 -6.21 12.11 -5.39
C VAL A 98 -4.97 12.30 -4.53
N ARG A 99 -5.13 13.07 -3.47
CA ARG A 99 -4.11 13.20 -2.45
C ARG A 99 -4.33 12.12 -1.41
N LEU A 100 -3.38 11.21 -1.30
CA LEU A 100 -3.44 10.18 -0.26
C LEU A 100 -3.03 10.76 1.09
N PRO A 101 -3.61 10.24 2.20
CA PRO A 101 -3.23 10.70 3.52
C PRO A 101 -1.78 10.31 3.82
N ARG A 102 -1.05 11.19 4.52
CA ARG A 102 0.35 10.99 4.89
C ARG A 102 0.52 10.38 6.27
N SER A 103 -0.56 10.26 7.04
CA SER A 103 -0.56 9.73 8.40
C SER A 103 -1.94 9.21 8.76
N MET A 104 -2.02 8.44 9.83
CA MET A 104 -3.30 8.00 10.36
C MET A 104 -4.18 9.17 10.79
N SER A 105 -3.58 10.24 11.30
CA SER A 105 -4.29 11.45 11.68
C SER A 105 -4.96 12.11 10.46
N GLU A 106 -4.25 12.22 9.33
CA GLU A 106 -4.85 12.74 8.09
C GLU A 106 -5.93 11.79 7.56
N ALA A 107 -5.73 10.48 7.66
CA ALA A 107 -6.70 9.49 7.17
C ALA A 107 -8.00 9.53 7.94
N ALA A 108 -7.98 9.97 9.20
CA ALA A 108 -9.17 10.08 10.05
C ALA A 108 -10.00 11.35 9.79
N GLU A 109 -9.49 12.28 8.99
CA GLU A 109 -10.22 13.50 8.62
C GLU A 109 -11.33 13.21 7.54
#